data_fb4be078dde1c0e013954c1b94358038
#
_entry.id   fb4be078dde1c0e013954c1b94358038
#
_cell.length_a   1.000
_cell.length_b   1.000
_cell.length_c   1.000
_cell.angle_alpha   90.00
_cell.angle_beta   90.00
_cell.angle_gamma   90.00
#
_symmetry.space_group_name_H-M   'P 1'
#
loop_
_entity.id
_entity.type
_entity.pdbx_description
1 polymer ?
#
loop_
_entity_poly.entity_id
_entity_poly.type
_entity_poly.pdbx_seq_one_letter_code
_entity_poly.pdbx_strand_id
1 'polypeptide(L)'
;MRLVKEGKVPGLAAAAFALAAAGCLPRLLNWSMDATHSAVMLLLAGLLWRAGKAVLEENNRRLRRFSLAFGLAFAFCQLLGARLDSAGTVSGGVPLLLVCTLCCAPAAGGLFLLLARKTNGAASAPQKGAGASKRTFWLTFGALLLCWLPCYLAYFPGMFNYDSAGEAAQFTTGQYNGAFPPLHTLLLAAFYRLGGAVGSYNAGIALYTAVQACAAAAALAYANALLCRRGVKRGFRVLLAAAYGLLPGFPLLVMSTTKDLFFCAALLPLLCLLAEGGREPERLKKRGYAAAVVLLTALSCLLRPNGAAAIGMALIFGWFLMPREGRRRFAALLLCGLLLFAGANQGMKAALHPSKTGLRELLSVPLAQVSRVYVRHQETLTEPEKEEILSLIPDAERYQPHLADGVKRHTAVGASTLPRFLRLYGRLLLQYPAEFADAWAFLTKGYWHLDDTTHLDIYAERGGHGYMETAAQPGYGVSRASLWPGLMEEMDRLFVENEYRRIPILSALIGPAFWCWLFFGALWLAVFRRNRKALLFALPLAGIYLTLLFGACAYLRYALPLALGALPLTGLLQNPPENGKGTNE
;
A
#
# COMPACT_ATOMS: atom_id res chain seq x y z
N MET A 1 -37.71 31.06 0.13
CA MET A 1 -37.35 31.28 -1.28
C MET A 1 -36.21 32.29 -1.50
N ARG A 2 -36.11 33.40 -0.73
CA ARG A 2 -34.98 34.37 -0.83
C ARG A 2 -33.60 33.77 -0.48
N LEU A 3 -33.47 32.96 0.58
CA LEU A 3 -32.21 32.34 1.02
C LEU A 3 -31.60 31.35 -0.02
N VAL A 4 -32.44 30.72 -0.85
CA VAL A 4 -31.98 29.81 -1.92
C VAL A 4 -31.37 30.60 -3.08
N LYS A 5 -31.90 31.82 -3.37
CA LYS A 5 -31.38 32.71 -4.43
C LYS A 5 -30.05 33.39 -4.06
N GLU A 6 -29.75 33.54 -2.76
CA GLU A 6 -28.57 34.25 -2.27
C GLU A 6 -27.35 33.35 -1.99
N GLY A 7 -27.41 32.05 -2.30
CA GLY A 7 -26.29 31.13 -2.04
C GLY A 7 -25.98 30.89 -0.56
N LYS A 8 -26.85 31.33 0.36
CA LYS A 8 -26.63 31.21 1.83
C LYS A 8 -26.95 29.85 2.39
N VAL A 9 -27.83 29.07 1.73
CA VAL A 9 -28.26 27.73 2.19
C VAL A 9 -27.10 26.73 2.30
N PRO A 10 -26.15 26.61 1.33
CA PRO A 10 -25.02 25.71 1.44
C PRO A 10 -24.08 26.07 2.60
N GLY A 11 -23.88 27.36 2.87
CA GLY A 11 -23.04 27.81 3.98
C GLY A 11 -23.64 27.48 5.35
N LEU A 12 -24.99 27.64 5.50
CA LEU A 12 -25.72 27.27 6.71
C LEU A 12 -25.73 25.73 6.91
N ALA A 13 -25.94 24.97 5.83
CA ALA A 13 -25.84 23.50 5.89
C ALA A 13 -24.43 23.04 6.32
N ALA A 14 -23.37 23.64 5.77
CA ALA A 14 -22.00 23.35 6.18
C ALA A 14 -21.75 23.67 7.67
N ALA A 15 -22.32 24.78 8.18
CA ALA A 15 -22.23 25.15 9.59
C ALA A 15 -22.96 24.11 10.48
N ALA A 16 -24.15 23.69 10.09
CA ALA A 16 -24.91 22.67 10.81
C ALA A 16 -24.14 21.33 10.88
N PHE A 17 -23.59 20.87 9.76
CA PHE A 17 -22.76 19.65 9.72
C PHE A 17 -21.50 19.80 10.58
N ALA A 18 -20.82 20.93 10.54
CA ALA A 18 -19.61 21.18 11.31
C ALA A 18 -19.88 21.22 12.82
N LEU A 19 -20.96 21.86 13.25
CA LEU A 19 -21.37 21.90 14.67
C LEU A 19 -21.80 20.51 15.16
N ALA A 20 -22.58 19.77 14.36
CA ALA A 20 -22.98 18.43 14.69
C ALA A 20 -21.76 17.49 14.79
N ALA A 21 -20.80 17.58 13.87
CA ALA A 21 -19.54 16.84 13.93
C ALA A 21 -18.77 17.18 15.20
N ALA A 22 -18.57 18.47 15.48
CA ALA A 22 -17.86 18.91 16.68
C ALA A 22 -18.51 18.39 17.97
N GLY A 23 -19.85 18.34 18.04
CA GLY A 23 -20.57 17.81 19.21
C GLY A 23 -20.56 16.29 19.35
N CYS A 24 -20.48 15.55 18.24
CA CYS A 24 -20.52 14.08 18.23
C CYS A 24 -19.13 13.42 18.33
N LEU A 25 -18.09 14.05 17.77
CA LEU A 25 -16.73 13.48 17.72
C LEU A 25 -16.16 13.14 19.09
N PRO A 26 -16.25 13.99 20.14
CA PRO A 26 -15.72 13.66 21.45
C PRO A 26 -16.35 12.41 22.06
N ARG A 27 -17.64 12.21 21.85
CA ARG A 27 -18.37 11.03 22.33
C ARG A 27 -17.96 9.76 21.60
N LEU A 28 -17.79 9.87 20.27
CA LEU A 28 -17.35 8.73 19.45
C LEU A 28 -15.93 8.30 19.79
N LEU A 29 -15.04 9.27 20.03
CA LEU A 29 -13.60 9.06 20.25
C LEU A 29 -13.22 8.88 21.72
N ASN A 30 -14.20 8.90 22.64
CA ASN A 30 -13.98 8.83 24.09
C ASN A 30 -12.95 9.87 24.59
N TRP A 31 -13.00 11.09 24.04
CA TRP A 31 -12.11 12.16 24.51
C TRP A 31 -12.45 12.52 25.94
N SER A 32 -11.44 12.53 26.82
CA SER A 32 -11.57 12.87 28.23
C SER A 32 -11.84 14.35 28.50
N MET A 33 -11.73 15.19 27.47
CA MET A 33 -12.01 16.62 27.57
C MET A 33 -13.49 16.88 27.38
N ASP A 34 -14.05 17.72 28.24
CA ASP A 34 -15.35 18.35 27.97
C ASP A 34 -15.17 19.39 26.86
N ALA A 35 -15.04 18.87 25.66
CA ALA A 35 -14.62 19.58 24.48
C ALA A 35 -15.70 20.53 23.97
N THR A 36 -16.91 20.46 24.51
CA THR A 36 -18.04 21.32 24.11
C THR A 36 -17.84 22.78 24.49
N HIS A 37 -16.98 23.07 25.45
CA HIS A 37 -16.68 24.43 25.94
C HIS A 37 -15.29 24.94 25.58
N SER A 38 -14.50 24.20 24.79
CA SER A 38 -13.12 24.57 24.50
C SER A 38 -12.97 25.37 23.19
N ALA A 39 -12.05 26.33 23.17
CA ALA A 39 -11.67 27.06 21.96
C ALA A 39 -11.21 26.11 20.82
N VAL A 40 -10.66 24.96 21.16
CA VAL A 40 -10.24 23.91 20.21
C VAL A 40 -11.43 23.39 19.42
N MET A 41 -12.60 23.19 20.05
CA MET A 41 -13.80 22.70 19.35
C MET A 41 -14.38 23.76 18.41
N LEU A 42 -14.31 25.03 18.79
CA LEU A 42 -14.71 26.12 17.90
C LEU A 42 -13.78 26.22 16.68
N LEU A 43 -12.47 26.06 16.89
CA LEU A 43 -11.50 25.98 15.79
C LEU A 43 -11.76 24.78 14.89
N LEU A 44 -11.99 23.60 15.46
CA LEU A 44 -12.33 22.40 14.71
C LEU A 44 -13.62 22.60 13.89
N ALA A 45 -14.68 23.11 14.52
CA ALA A 45 -15.94 23.42 13.84
C ALA A 45 -15.73 24.44 12.70
N GLY A 46 -14.90 25.47 12.93
CA GLY A 46 -14.55 26.46 11.90
C GLY A 46 -13.81 25.86 10.71
N LEU A 47 -12.85 24.96 10.95
CA LEU A 47 -12.12 24.25 9.90
C LEU A 47 -13.04 23.31 9.11
N LEU A 48 -13.86 22.52 9.80
CA LEU A 48 -14.84 21.62 9.19
C LEU A 48 -15.87 22.39 8.38
N TRP A 49 -16.35 23.53 8.89
CA TRP A 49 -17.25 24.43 8.17
C TRP A 49 -16.62 24.96 6.89
N ARG A 50 -15.40 25.50 6.97
CA ARG A 50 -14.70 26.08 5.80
C ARG A 50 -14.50 25.04 4.69
N ALA A 51 -14.03 23.86 5.05
CA ALA A 51 -13.80 22.77 4.10
C ALA A 51 -15.13 22.24 3.52
N GLY A 52 -16.14 22.02 4.36
CA GLY A 52 -17.46 21.55 3.94
C GLY A 52 -18.20 22.56 3.08
N LYS A 53 -18.11 23.85 3.40
CA LYS A 53 -18.68 24.94 2.60
C LYS A 53 -18.15 24.92 1.17
N ALA A 54 -16.82 24.75 1.00
CA ALA A 54 -16.21 24.70 -0.33
C ALA A 54 -16.75 23.56 -1.22
N VAL A 55 -17.13 22.43 -0.61
CA VAL A 55 -17.73 21.28 -1.31
C VAL A 55 -19.21 21.52 -1.60
N LEU A 56 -19.98 22.03 -0.63
CA LEU A 56 -21.42 22.24 -0.79
C LEU A 56 -21.76 23.38 -1.74
N GLU A 57 -20.88 24.40 -1.84
CA GLU A 57 -20.99 25.51 -2.79
C GLU A 57 -20.41 25.22 -4.18
N GLU A 58 -19.78 24.03 -4.38
CA GLU A 58 -19.27 23.68 -5.69
C GLU A 58 -20.38 23.60 -6.74
N ASN A 59 -20.27 24.43 -7.79
CA ASN A 59 -21.28 24.58 -8.83
C ASN A 59 -21.42 23.35 -9.71
N ASN A 60 -20.31 22.64 -9.95
CA ASN A 60 -20.31 21.41 -10.72
C ASN A 60 -20.95 20.28 -9.89
N ARG A 61 -22.21 19.97 -10.17
CA ARG A 61 -22.98 18.94 -9.45
C ARG A 61 -22.27 17.58 -9.45
N ARG A 62 -21.60 17.22 -10.55
CA ARG A 62 -20.87 15.94 -10.63
C ARG A 62 -19.64 15.98 -9.74
N LEU A 63 -18.83 17.04 -9.76
CA LEU A 63 -17.67 17.19 -8.89
C LEU A 63 -18.07 17.18 -7.41
N ARG A 64 -19.14 17.90 -7.06
CA ARG A 64 -19.71 17.89 -5.71
C ARG A 64 -20.12 16.50 -5.24
N ARG A 65 -20.83 15.71 -6.07
CA ARG A 65 -21.22 14.33 -5.73
C ARG A 65 -20.00 13.43 -5.52
N PHE A 66 -19.00 13.54 -6.38
CA PHE A 66 -17.76 12.76 -6.24
C PHE A 66 -16.98 13.17 -4.99
N SER A 67 -16.93 14.46 -4.65
CA SER A 67 -16.31 14.95 -3.42
C SER A 67 -17.02 14.43 -2.18
N LEU A 68 -18.35 14.46 -2.15
CA LEU A 68 -19.15 13.95 -1.02
C LEU A 68 -18.99 12.44 -0.87
N ALA A 69 -19.01 11.66 -1.95
CA ALA A 69 -18.83 10.22 -1.90
C ALA A 69 -17.42 9.83 -1.41
N PHE A 70 -16.37 10.52 -1.87
CA PHE A 70 -15.02 10.37 -1.35
C PHE A 70 -14.95 10.73 0.15
N GLY A 71 -15.57 11.86 0.51
CA GLY A 71 -15.61 12.31 1.89
C GLY A 71 -16.32 11.36 2.84
N LEU A 72 -17.42 10.73 2.39
CA LEU A 72 -18.12 9.68 3.15
C LEU A 72 -17.19 8.49 3.41
N ALA A 73 -16.55 7.96 2.36
CA ALA A 73 -15.66 6.82 2.49
C ALA A 73 -14.45 7.15 3.39
N PHE A 74 -13.82 8.30 3.18
CA PHE A 74 -12.68 8.74 3.98
C PHE A 74 -13.07 8.94 5.46
N ALA A 75 -14.13 9.73 5.74
CA ALA A 75 -14.59 9.99 7.09
C ALA A 75 -14.99 8.70 7.82
N PHE A 76 -15.73 7.81 7.14
CA PHE A 76 -16.10 6.51 7.71
C PHE A 76 -14.87 5.71 8.13
N CYS A 77 -13.88 5.56 7.26
CA CYS A 77 -12.67 4.80 7.58
C CYS A 77 -11.87 5.44 8.74
N GLN A 78 -11.71 6.79 8.75
CA GLN A 78 -10.99 7.44 9.84
C GLN A 78 -11.72 7.28 11.18
N LEU A 79 -13.04 7.49 11.22
CA LEU A 79 -13.83 7.38 12.44
C LEU A 79 -13.97 5.93 12.92
N LEU A 80 -14.08 4.99 12.00
CA LEU A 80 -14.08 3.55 12.30
C LEU A 80 -12.76 3.13 12.95
N GLY A 81 -11.61 3.55 12.38
CA GLY A 81 -10.30 3.25 12.94
C GLY A 81 -10.11 3.83 14.33
N ALA A 82 -10.43 5.10 14.51
CA ALA A 82 -10.37 5.75 15.81
C ALA A 82 -11.33 5.10 16.85
N ARG A 83 -12.51 4.63 16.43
CA ARG A 83 -13.42 3.88 17.30
C ARG A 83 -12.82 2.53 17.72
N LEU A 84 -12.20 1.81 16.79
CA LEU A 84 -11.50 0.56 17.11
C LEU A 84 -10.36 0.78 18.12
N ASP A 85 -9.59 1.87 17.98
CA ASP A 85 -8.51 2.21 18.92
C ASP A 85 -9.05 2.57 20.31
N SER A 86 -10.16 3.31 20.38
CA SER A 86 -10.73 3.78 21.65
C SER A 86 -11.57 2.73 22.39
N ALA A 87 -12.26 1.85 21.67
CA ALA A 87 -13.23 0.92 22.24
C ALA A 87 -12.91 -0.57 22.03
N GLY A 88 -11.94 -0.88 21.17
CA GLY A 88 -11.59 -2.28 20.85
C GLY A 88 -12.64 -3.03 20.02
N THR A 89 -13.74 -2.36 19.66
CA THR A 89 -14.84 -2.94 18.87
C THR A 89 -15.64 -1.87 18.14
N VAL A 90 -16.26 -2.24 17.04
CA VAL A 90 -17.23 -1.41 16.31
C VAL A 90 -18.60 -1.46 16.96
N SER A 91 -18.94 -2.57 17.63
CA SER A 91 -20.26 -2.79 18.24
C SER A 91 -20.59 -1.73 19.31
N GLY A 92 -21.87 -1.42 19.48
CA GLY A 92 -22.36 -0.44 20.47
C GLY A 92 -22.23 1.03 20.08
N GLY A 93 -21.52 1.37 18.99
CA GLY A 93 -21.34 2.77 18.54
C GLY A 93 -21.76 3.04 17.09
N VAL A 94 -22.33 2.08 16.40
CA VAL A 94 -22.63 2.16 14.97
C VAL A 94 -23.53 3.35 14.59
N PRO A 95 -24.65 3.64 15.29
CA PRO A 95 -25.48 4.80 14.94
C PRO A 95 -24.72 6.12 15.05
N LEU A 96 -23.94 6.29 16.14
CA LEU A 96 -23.13 7.50 16.34
C LEU A 96 -22.02 7.61 15.28
N LEU A 97 -21.37 6.49 14.93
CA LEU A 97 -20.37 6.42 13.85
C LEU A 97 -20.97 6.89 12.52
N LEU A 98 -22.16 6.43 12.17
CA LEU A 98 -22.83 6.83 10.92
C LEU A 98 -23.19 8.31 10.93
N VAL A 99 -23.74 8.83 12.03
CA VAL A 99 -24.05 10.27 12.17
C VAL A 99 -22.78 11.10 12.04
N CYS A 100 -21.71 10.77 12.77
CA CYS A 100 -20.44 11.48 12.68
C CYS A 100 -19.85 11.42 11.26
N THR A 101 -19.95 10.27 10.59
CA THR A 101 -19.50 10.10 9.21
C THR A 101 -20.23 11.06 8.27
N LEU A 102 -21.56 11.12 8.36
CA LEU A 102 -22.38 12.04 7.54
C LEU A 102 -22.01 13.50 7.81
N CYS A 103 -21.81 13.87 9.09
CA CYS A 103 -21.45 15.23 9.49
C CYS A 103 -20.04 15.63 9.02
N CYS A 104 -19.07 14.71 9.03
CA CYS A 104 -17.69 14.96 8.60
C CYS A 104 -17.49 14.87 7.08
N ALA A 105 -18.37 14.18 6.37
CA ALA A 105 -18.23 13.91 4.93
C ALA A 105 -18.05 15.15 4.05
N PRO A 106 -18.78 16.27 4.24
CA PRO A 106 -18.56 17.47 3.43
C PRO A 106 -17.13 18.03 3.60
N ALA A 107 -16.64 18.08 4.83
CA ALA A 107 -15.28 18.56 5.12
C ALA A 107 -14.21 17.63 4.54
N ALA A 108 -14.33 16.33 4.74
CA ALA A 108 -13.44 15.32 4.20
C ALA A 108 -13.44 15.31 2.66
N GLY A 109 -14.59 15.55 2.04
CA GLY A 109 -14.73 15.73 0.59
C GLY A 109 -13.92 16.90 0.03
N GLY A 110 -13.56 17.87 0.88
CA GLY A 110 -12.65 18.98 0.54
C GLY A 110 -11.27 18.51 0.10
N LEU A 111 -10.78 17.37 0.61
CA LEU A 111 -9.51 16.76 0.19
C LEU A 111 -9.55 16.38 -1.30
N PHE A 112 -10.62 15.71 -1.73
CA PHE A 112 -10.80 15.36 -3.14
C PHE A 112 -10.99 16.59 -4.03
N LEU A 113 -11.79 17.57 -3.57
CA LEU A 113 -11.99 18.84 -4.28
C LEU A 113 -10.65 19.57 -4.47
N LEU A 114 -9.81 19.61 -3.43
CA LEU A 114 -8.48 20.21 -3.49
C LEU A 114 -7.60 19.49 -4.52
N LEU A 115 -7.57 18.15 -4.49
CA LEU A 115 -6.83 17.33 -5.46
C LEU A 115 -7.30 17.62 -6.89
N ALA A 116 -8.63 17.65 -7.12
CA ALA A 116 -9.20 17.92 -8.42
C ALA A 116 -8.83 19.31 -8.94
N ARG A 117 -8.88 20.34 -8.08
CA ARG A 117 -8.52 21.72 -8.43
C ARG A 117 -7.01 21.89 -8.66
N LYS A 118 -6.17 21.30 -7.81
CA LYS A 118 -4.70 21.40 -7.93
C LYS A 118 -4.14 20.68 -9.17
N THR A 119 -4.80 19.63 -9.63
CA THR A 119 -4.41 18.92 -10.86
C THR A 119 -4.99 19.53 -12.13
N ASN A 120 -5.95 20.45 -12.03
CA ASN A 120 -6.50 21.17 -13.17
C ASN A 120 -5.58 22.33 -13.58
N GLY A 121 -5.29 22.46 -14.89
CA GLY A 121 -4.37 23.49 -15.39
C GLY A 121 -2.90 23.33 -14.96
N ALA A 122 -2.55 22.20 -14.35
CA ALA A 122 -1.21 21.97 -13.78
C ALA A 122 -0.17 21.48 -14.77
N ALA A 123 -0.57 20.99 -15.96
CA ALA A 123 0.36 20.57 -17.02
C ALA A 123 0.60 21.71 -18.03
N SER A 124 1.79 21.76 -18.57
CA SER A 124 2.15 22.56 -19.76
C SER A 124 1.90 21.74 -21.02
N ALA A 125 2.05 22.34 -22.19
CA ALA A 125 2.03 21.59 -23.44
C ALA A 125 3.08 20.45 -23.40
N PRO A 126 2.78 19.27 -23.98
CA PRO A 126 3.72 18.15 -24.00
C PRO A 126 5.07 18.55 -24.59
N GLN A 127 6.15 18.31 -23.86
CA GLN A 127 7.49 18.56 -24.36
C GLN A 127 7.85 17.52 -25.42
N LYS A 128 7.97 17.94 -26.67
CA LYS A 128 8.27 17.06 -27.81
C LYS A 128 9.74 16.59 -27.89
N GLY A 129 10.63 17.01 -26.97
CA GLY A 129 12.06 16.69 -27.03
C GLY A 129 12.43 15.41 -26.27
N ALA A 130 12.95 14.41 -26.99
CA ALA A 130 13.50 13.19 -26.38
C ALA A 130 14.64 13.49 -25.39
N GLY A 131 15.43 14.55 -25.61
CA GLY A 131 16.52 14.98 -24.75
C GLY A 131 16.09 15.40 -23.37
N ALA A 132 14.98 16.16 -23.23
CA ALA A 132 14.47 16.60 -21.92
C ALA A 132 14.02 15.43 -21.03
N SER A 133 13.40 14.41 -21.64
CA SER A 133 12.99 13.19 -20.94
C SER A 133 14.19 12.37 -20.47
N LYS A 134 15.21 12.21 -21.33
CA LYS A 134 16.46 11.50 -20.99
C LYS A 134 17.22 12.22 -19.87
N ARG A 135 17.33 13.56 -19.93
CA ARG A 135 17.92 14.37 -18.86
C ARG A 135 17.14 14.22 -17.55
N THR A 136 15.79 14.25 -17.60
CA THR A 136 14.95 14.05 -16.40
C THR A 136 15.19 12.68 -15.78
N PHE A 137 15.31 11.62 -16.60
CA PHE A 137 15.63 10.28 -16.11
C PHE A 137 16.93 10.28 -15.31
N TRP A 138 18.04 10.72 -15.90
CA TRP A 138 19.35 10.67 -15.24
C TRP A 138 19.45 11.57 -14.01
N LEU A 139 18.84 12.77 -14.07
CA LEU A 139 18.80 13.66 -12.90
C LEU A 139 17.97 13.05 -11.76
N THR A 140 16.83 12.43 -12.04
CA THR A 140 16.02 11.77 -11.01
C THR A 140 16.73 10.54 -10.45
N PHE A 141 17.33 9.72 -11.30
CA PHE A 141 18.08 8.54 -10.91
C PHE A 141 19.24 8.91 -9.97
N GLY A 142 20.08 9.85 -10.38
CA GLY A 142 21.21 10.29 -9.56
C GLY A 142 20.78 10.98 -8.25
N ALA A 143 19.73 11.81 -8.29
CA ALA A 143 19.21 12.47 -7.10
C ALA A 143 18.68 11.47 -6.06
N LEU A 144 17.94 10.43 -6.50
CA LEU A 144 17.42 9.39 -5.60
C LEU A 144 18.57 8.61 -4.95
N LEU A 145 19.56 8.17 -5.73
CA LEU A 145 20.72 7.46 -5.19
C LEU A 145 21.51 8.33 -4.20
N LEU A 146 21.68 9.62 -4.51
CA LEU A 146 22.33 10.56 -3.59
C LEU A 146 21.54 10.75 -2.29
N CYS A 147 20.21 10.87 -2.36
CA CYS A 147 19.35 10.95 -1.18
C CYS A 147 19.37 9.67 -0.34
N TRP A 148 19.52 8.50 -0.95
CA TRP A 148 19.55 7.21 -0.25
C TRP A 148 20.93 6.82 0.25
N LEU A 149 22.00 7.46 -0.25
CA LEU A 149 23.38 7.17 0.15
C LEU A 149 23.62 7.27 1.66
N PRO A 150 23.12 8.30 2.38
CA PRO A 150 23.28 8.36 3.85
C PRO A 150 22.71 7.13 4.56
N CYS A 151 21.50 6.67 4.16
CA CYS A 151 20.91 5.43 4.69
C CYS A 151 21.74 4.20 4.33
N TYR A 152 22.29 4.13 3.12
CA TYR A 152 23.14 3.02 2.70
C TYR A 152 24.41 2.93 3.55
N LEU A 153 25.04 4.08 3.85
CA LEU A 153 26.23 4.14 4.71
C LEU A 153 25.89 3.80 6.17
N ALA A 154 24.77 4.32 6.67
CA ALA A 154 24.30 4.05 8.02
C ALA A 154 23.95 2.57 8.23
N TYR A 155 23.28 1.96 7.28
CA TYR A 155 22.79 0.58 7.38
C TYR A 155 23.61 -0.44 6.55
N PHE A 156 24.87 -0.12 6.28
CA PHE A 156 25.75 -1.04 5.55
C PHE A 156 25.89 -2.39 6.29
N PRO A 157 25.80 -3.51 5.60
CA PRO A 157 25.71 -3.77 4.15
C PRO A 157 24.26 -3.73 3.60
N GLY A 158 23.30 -3.41 4.38
CA GLY A 158 21.87 -3.46 4.14
C GLY A 158 21.17 -4.11 5.33
N MET A 159 19.83 -4.01 5.39
CA MET A 159 19.03 -4.64 6.43
C MET A 159 18.71 -6.08 6.02
N PHE A 160 19.42 -7.03 6.57
CA PHE A 160 19.22 -8.47 6.36
C PHE A 160 18.14 -8.97 7.31
N ASN A 161 16.89 -8.75 6.98
CA ASN A 161 15.74 -9.00 7.83
C ASN A 161 15.41 -10.50 7.97
N TYR A 162 14.43 -10.83 8.82
CA TYR A 162 14.04 -12.22 9.08
C TYR A 162 13.52 -12.98 7.85
N ASP A 163 12.90 -12.30 6.87
CA ASP A 163 12.53 -12.93 5.58
C ASP A 163 13.81 -13.40 4.86
N SER A 164 14.83 -12.55 4.80
CA SER A 164 16.13 -12.88 4.18
C SER A 164 16.86 -13.96 4.94
N ALA A 165 16.82 -13.95 6.27
CA ALA A 165 17.35 -15.04 7.08
C ALA A 165 16.61 -16.35 6.81
N GLY A 166 15.28 -16.32 6.67
CA GLY A 166 14.46 -17.46 6.27
C GLY A 166 14.80 -17.98 4.87
N GLU A 167 15.10 -17.08 3.92
CA GLU A 167 15.56 -17.48 2.58
C GLU A 167 17.01 -17.99 2.61
N ALA A 168 17.88 -17.41 3.43
CA ALA A 168 19.24 -17.88 3.62
C ALA A 168 19.27 -19.30 4.20
N ALA A 169 18.42 -19.60 5.17
CA ALA A 169 18.26 -20.95 5.68
C ALA A 169 17.94 -21.97 4.57
N GLN A 170 17.12 -21.58 3.59
CA GLN A 170 16.75 -22.48 2.49
C GLN A 170 17.93 -22.79 1.57
N PHE A 171 18.65 -21.78 1.08
CA PHE A 171 19.74 -22.04 0.13
C PHE A 171 21.03 -22.52 0.78
N THR A 172 21.21 -22.33 2.09
CA THR A 172 22.36 -22.90 2.83
C THR A 172 22.13 -24.37 3.19
N THR A 173 20.91 -24.76 3.54
CA THR A 173 20.55 -26.14 3.88
C THR A 173 20.09 -26.96 2.67
N GLY A 174 19.75 -26.34 1.56
CA GLY A 174 19.12 -26.99 0.41
C GLY A 174 17.64 -27.36 0.63
N GLN A 175 17.06 -26.98 1.76
CA GLN A 175 15.66 -27.25 2.10
C GLN A 175 14.76 -26.09 1.76
N TYR A 176 14.14 -26.11 0.60
CA TYR A 176 13.27 -25.05 0.14
C TYR A 176 11.84 -25.22 0.65
N ASN A 177 11.12 -24.10 0.88
CA ASN A 177 9.71 -24.08 1.19
C ASN A 177 8.95 -23.10 0.28
N GLY A 178 7.64 -23.26 0.17
CA GLY A 178 6.80 -22.44 -0.71
C GLY A 178 6.40 -21.07 -0.12
N ALA A 179 6.91 -20.67 1.04
CA ALA A 179 6.58 -19.40 1.68
C ALA A 179 7.21 -18.21 0.95
N PHE A 180 8.38 -18.42 0.32
CA PHE A 180 9.11 -17.39 -0.39
C PHE A 180 9.06 -17.60 -1.92
N PRO A 181 9.04 -16.52 -2.72
CA PRO A 181 9.12 -16.63 -4.16
C PRO A 181 10.48 -17.20 -4.61
N PRO A 182 10.52 -18.32 -5.36
CA PRO A 182 11.77 -18.97 -5.73
C PRO A 182 12.77 -18.05 -6.43
N LEU A 183 12.29 -17.16 -7.30
CA LEU A 183 13.15 -16.19 -8.00
C LEU A 183 13.92 -15.29 -7.03
N HIS A 184 13.25 -14.77 -6.00
CA HIS A 184 13.91 -13.87 -5.04
C HIS A 184 14.91 -14.64 -4.19
N THR A 185 14.57 -15.85 -3.72
CA THR A 185 15.47 -16.71 -2.97
C THR A 185 16.75 -17.05 -3.78
N LEU A 186 16.60 -17.36 -5.08
CA LEU A 186 17.75 -17.61 -5.96
C LEU A 186 18.57 -16.33 -6.21
N LEU A 187 17.92 -15.18 -6.35
CA LEU A 187 18.60 -13.89 -6.52
C LEU A 187 19.44 -13.56 -5.29
N LEU A 188 18.84 -13.63 -4.10
CA LEU A 188 19.56 -13.41 -2.83
C LEU A 188 20.71 -14.40 -2.66
N ALA A 189 20.48 -15.69 -2.97
CA ALA A 189 21.52 -16.73 -2.94
C ALA A 189 22.69 -16.41 -3.87
N ALA A 190 22.43 -15.88 -5.07
CA ALA A 190 23.49 -15.53 -6.03
C ALA A 190 24.42 -14.44 -5.44
N PHE A 191 23.85 -13.36 -4.89
CA PHE A 191 24.66 -12.31 -4.25
C PHE A 191 25.38 -12.80 -3.00
N TYR A 192 24.70 -13.59 -2.17
CA TYR A 192 25.29 -14.17 -0.97
C TYR A 192 26.50 -15.07 -1.31
N ARG A 193 26.36 -15.96 -2.30
CA ARG A 193 27.45 -16.84 -2.76
C ARG A 193 28.59 -16.03 -3.41
N LEU A 194 28.27 -14.98 -4.17
CA LEU A 194 29.28 -14.09 -4.73
C LEU A 194 30.10 -13.43 -3.61
N GLY A 195 29.44 -12.97 -2.54
CA GLY A 195 30.12 -12.45 -1.35
C GLY A 195 31.03 -13.47 -0.70
N GLY A 196 30.56 -14.70 -0.51
CA GLY A 196 31.35 -15.81 0.01
C GLY A 196 32.59 -16.12 -0.85
N ALA A 197 32.45 -16.05 -2.19
CA ALA A 197 33.56 -16.30 -3.12
C ALA A 197 34.68 -15.22 -3.03
N VAL A 198 34.32 -13.99 -2.62
CA VAL A 198 35.30 -12.92 -2.37
C VAL A 198 35.70 -12.79 -0.89
N GLY A 199 35.32 -13.75 -0.05
CA GLY A 199 35.65 -13.78 1.36
C GLY A 199 34.84 -12.86 2.29
N SER A 200 33.73 -12.28 1.81
CA SER A 200 32.88 -11.36 2.59
C SER A 200 31.41 -11.47 2.22
N TYR A 201 30.60 -12.13 3.04
CA TYR A 201 29.14 -12.16 2.86
C TYR A 201 28.52 -10.74 2.94
N ASN A 202 29.08 -9.86 3.78
CA ASN A 202 28.69 -8.45 3.81
C ASN A 202 28.85 -7.77 2.45
N ALA A 203 29.94 -8.03 1.71
CA ALA A 203 30.12 -7.46 0.37
C ALA A 203 29.03 -7.96 -0.60
N GLY A 204 28.65 -9.23 -0.51
CA GLY A 204 27.56 -9.77 -1.30
C GLY A 204 26.22 -9.09 -1.02
N ILE A 205 25.87 -8.90 0.25
CA ILE A 205 24.62 -8.23 0.65
C ILE A 205 24.67 -6.72 0.31
N ALA A 206 25.81 -6.07 0.47
CA ALA A 206 26.00 -4.67 0.06
C ALA A 206 25.75 -4.49 -1.45
N LEU A 207 26.28 -5.40 -2.27
CA LEU A 207 26.04 -5.38 -3.71
C LEU A 207 24.57 -5.63 -4.05
N TYR A 208 23.90 -6.59 -3.36
CA TYR A 208 22.47 -6.82 -3.50
C TYR A 208 21.67 -5.53 -3.22
N THR A 209 21.95 -4.88 -2.08
CA THR A 209 21.27 -3.64 -1.66
C THR A 209 21.52 -2.50 -2.66
N ALA A 210 22.74 -2.35 -3.16
CA ALA A 210 23.07 -1.36 -4.17
C ALA A 210 22.32 -1.61 -5.50
N VAL A 211 22.25 -2.86 -5.97
CA VAL A 211 21.50 -3.23 -7.18
C VAL A 211 20.00 -2.99 -6.99
N GLN A 212 19.47 -3.33 -5.82
CA GLN A 212 18.08 -3.05 -5.44
C GLN A 212 17.77 -1.54 -5.48
N ALA A 213 18.64 -0.72 -4.89
CA ALA A 213 18.51 0.73 -4.91
C ALA A 213 18.55 1.30 -6.34
N CYS A 214 19.48 0.83 -7.16
CA CYS A 214 19.56 1.21 -8.56
C CYS A 214 18.29 0.83 -9.34
N ALA A 215 17.76 -0.38 -9.14
CA ALA A 215 16.53 -0.83 -9.80
C ALA A 215 15.32 0.04 -9.42
N ALA A 216 15.17 0.35 -8.14
CA ALA A 216 14.10 1.22 -7.65
C ALA A 216 14.23 2.67 -8.16
N ALA A 217 15.45 3.22 -8.12
CA ALA A 217 15.74 4.56 -8.64
C ALA A 217 15.46 4.65 -10.15
N ALA A 218 15.82 3.62 -10.92
CA ALA A 218 15.57 3.55 -12.36
C ALA A 218 14.06 3.50 -12.66
N ALA A 219 13.29 2.72 -11.92
CA ALA A 219 11.83 2.63 -12.08
C ALA A 219 11.14 3.97 -11.80
N LEU A 220 11.52 4.66 -10.71
CA LEU A 220 11.00 6.00 -10.37
C LEU A 220 11.45 7.06 -11.38
N ALA A 221 12.70 7.01 -11.82
CA ALA A 221 13.23 7.90 -12.84
C ALA A 221 12.50 7.71 -14.18
N TYR A 222 12.17 6.45 -14.54
CA TYR A 222 11.38 6.16 -15.74
C TYR A 222 9.97 6.75 -15.64
N ALA A 223 9.29 6.59 -14.50
CA ALA A 223 7.99 7.19 -14.26
C ALA A 223 8.06 8.73 -14.35
N ASN A 224 9.08 9.35 -13.73
CA ASN A 224 9.27 10.81 -13.76
C ASN A 224 9.61 11.32 -15.17
N ALA A 225 10.39 10.56 -15.95
CA ALA A 225 10.66 10.84 -17.36
C ALA A 225 9.38 10.74 -18.22
N LEU A 226 8.49 9.79 -17.93
CA LEU A 226 7.17 9.72 -18.55
C LEU A 226 6.36 10.99 -18.24
N LEU A 227 6.29 11.42 -17.00
CA LEU A 227 5.60 12.65 -16.60
C LEU A 227 6.19 13.88 -17.32
N CYS A 228 7.52 13.94 -17.52
CA CYS A 228 8.16 14.98 -18.31
C CYS A 228 7.64 15.01 -19.74
N ARG A 229 7.57 13.85 -20.41
CA ARG A 229 7.00 13.73 -21.77
C ARG A 229 5.53 14.17 -21.84
N ARG A 230 4.81 14.04 -20.72
CA ARG A 230 3.40 14.44 -20.61
C ARG A 230 3.21 15.92 -20.29
N GLY A 231 4.27 16.70 -20.15
CA GLY A 231 4.20 18.12 -19.85
C GLY A 231 3.90 18.44 -18.39
N VAL A 232 4.02 17.47 -17.48
CA VAL A 232 3.86 17.70 -16.04
C VAL A 232 4.91 18.70 -15.55
N LYS A 233 4.49 19.73 -14.82
CA LYS A 233 5.36 20.82 -14.36
C LYS A 233 6.58 20.29 -13.60
N ARG A 234 7.73 20.97 -13.78
CA ARG A 234 8.99 20.62 -13.11
C ARG A 234 8.84 20.56 -11.60
N GLY A 235 8.10 21.50 -10.99
CA GLY A 235 7.89 21.53 -9.54
C GLY A 235 7.26 20.24 -9.00
N PHE A 236 6.23 19.70 -9.69
CA PHE A 236 5.63 18.43 -9.30
C PHE A 236 6.60 17.25 -9.47
N ARG A 237 7.40 17.26 -10.54
CA ARG A 237 8.40 16.21 -10.81
C ARG A 237 9.54 16.23 -9.79
N VAL A 238 9.93 17.43 -9.31
CA VAL A 238 10.88 17.60 -8.22
C VAL A 238 10.27 17.15 -6.89
N LEU A 239 9.01 17.51 -6.61
CA LEU A 239 8.27 17.03 -5.43
C LEU A 239 8.21 15.50 -5.38
N LEU A 240 7.95 14.84 -6.52
CA LEU A 240 7.98 13.38 -6.62
C LEU A 240 9.35 12.80 -6.23
N ALA A 241 10.42 13.34 -6.80
CA ALA A 241 11.78 12.88 -6.49
C ALA A 241 12.14 13.15 -5.02
N ALA A 242 11.77 14.32 -4.48
CA ALA A 242 11.99 14.67 -3.08
C ALA A 242 11.21 13.78 -2.11
N ALA A 243 9.93 13.50 -2.42
CA ALA A 243 9.11 12.63 -1.59
C ALA A 243 9.71 11.22 -1.47
N TYR A 244 10.08 10.60 -2.60
CA TYR A 244 10.67 9.25 -2.55
C TYR A 244 12.14 9.23 -2.15
N GLY A 245 12.85 10.33 -2.31
CA GLY A 245 14.25 10.45 -1.88
C GLY A 245 14.41 10.74 -0.40
N LEU A 246 13.57 11.58 0.19
CA LEU A 246 13.79 12.19 1.50
C LEU A 246 12.82 11.71 2.59
N LEU A 247 11.62 11.21 2.25
CA LEU A 247 10.73 10.66 3.28
C LEU A 247 11.31 9.35 3.81
N PRO A 248 11.65 9.27 5.10
CA PRO A 248 12.51 8.22 5.65
C PRO A 248 12.04 6.78 5.42
N GLY A 249 10.72 6.57 5.34
CA GLY A 249 10.15 5.25 5.06
C GLY A 249 10.64 4.63 3.74
N PHE A 250 10.93 5.44 2.71
CA PHE A 250 11.43 4.92 1.44
C PHE A 250 12.91 4.55 1.47
N PRO A 251 13.85 5.45 1.88
CA PRO A 251 15.25 5.07 2.03
C PRO A 251 15.45 3.83 2.90
N LEU A 252 14.74 3.72 4.03
CA LEU A 252 14.83 2.56 4.92
C LEU A 252 14.36 1.27 4.24
N LEU A 253 13.23 1.30 3.53
CA LEU A 253 12.76 0.14 2.76
C LEU A 253 13.71 -0.22 1.62
N VAL A 254 14.38 0.77 1.02
CA VAL A 254 15.41 0.53 -0.02
C VAL A 254 16.60 -0.23 0.54
N MET A 255 16.94 -0.04 1.82
CA MET A 255 18.02 -0.77 2.49
C MET A 255 17.62 -2.18 2.95
N SER A 256 16.33 -2.49 2.98
CA SER A 256 15.83 -3.79 3.41
C SER A 256 15.94 -4.83 2.30
N THR A 257 16.56 -5.96 2.59
CA THR A 257 16.78 -7.06 1.63
C THR A 257 15.48 -7.86 1.43
N THR A 258 14.50 -7.28 0.74
CA THR A 258 13.19 -7.89 0.52
C THR A 258 12.82 -7.95 -0.96
N LYS A 259 11.99 -8.94 -1.31
CA LYS A 259 11.37 -9.08 -2.63
C LYS A 259 10.52 -7.89 -3.06
N ASP A 260 10.03 -7.11 -2.09
CA ASP A 260 9.00 -6.07 -2.31
C ASP A 260 9.50 -4.93 -3.18
N LEU A 261 10.75 -4.50 -3.00
CA LEU A 261 11.30 -3.41 -3.78
C LEU A 261 11.62 -3.82 -5.23
N PHE A 262 12.17 -5.01 -5.45
CA PHE A 262 12.35 -5.54 -6.81
C PHE A 262 11.01 -5.73 -7.52
N PHE A 263 9.99 -6.18 -6.80
CA PHE A 263 8.62 -6.24 -7.33
C PHE A 263 8.14 -4.86 -7.79
N CYS A 264 8.30 -3.83 -6.96
CA CYS A 264 7.93 -2.46 -7.33
C CYS A 264 8.76 -1.93 -8.50
N ALA A 265 10.05 -2.26 -8.56
CA ALA A 265 10.95 -1.87 -9.65
C ALA A 265 10.56 -2.51 -10.99
N ALA A 266 9.94 -3.69 -10.98
CA ALA A 266 9.38 -4.31 -12.18
C ALA A 266 7.98 -3.77 -12.51
N LEU A 267 7.13 -3.62 -11.49
CA LEU A 267 5.73 -3.23 -11.65
C LEU A 267 5.57 -1.78 -12.14
N LEU A 268 6.27 -0.82 -11.54
CA LEU A 268 6.08 0.60 -11.87
C LEU A 268 6.36 0.93 -13.36
N PRO A 269 7.44 0.46 -13.98
CA PRO A 269 7.61 0.60 -15.43
C PRO A 269 6.50 -0.10 -16.22
N LEU A 270 6.04 -1.27 -15.81
CA LEU A 270 4.91 -1.94 -16.45
C LEU A 270 3.66 -1.05 -16.44
N LEU A 271 3.29 -0.46 -15.28
CA LEU A 271 2.15 0.46 -15.17
C LEU A 271 2.28 1.64 -16.14
N CYS A 272 3.48 2.20 -16.25
CA CYS A 272 3.79 3.27 -17.21
C CYS A 272 3.56 2.81 -18.66
N LEU A 273 4.02 1.60 -19.01
CA LEU A 273 3.82 1.03 -20.35
C LEU A 273 2.32 0.78 -20.62
N LEU A 274 1.56 0.25 -19.66
CA LEU A 274 0.12 0.05 -19.83
C LEU A 274 -0.61 1.37 -20.12
N ALA A 275 -0.27 2.44 -19.40
CA ALA A 275 -0.82 3.78 -19.65
C ALA A 275 -0.41 4.35 -21.01
N GLU A 276 0.84 4.14 -21.45
CA GLU A 276 1.32 4.56 -22.76
C GLU A 276 0.68 3.75 -23.89
N GLY A 277 0.55 2.44 -23.73
CA GLY A 277 -0.14 1.56 -24.68
C GLY A 277 -1.63 1.91 -24.84
N GLY A 278 -2.28 2.33 -23.75
CA GLY A 278 -3.65 2.84 -23.81
C GLY A 278 -3.79 4.18 -24.55
N ARG A 279 -2.71 4.96 -24.67
CA ARG A 279 -2.69 6.21 -25.44
C ARG A 279 -2.33 5.98 -26.91
N GLU A 280 -1.34 5.15 -27.14
CA GLU A 280 -0.75 4.88 -28.45
C GLU A 280 -0.72 3.36 -28.68
N PRO A 281 -1.86 2.73 -29.08
CA PRO A 281 -1.95 1.28 -29.23
C PRO A 281 -0.93 0.68 -30.22
N GLU A 282 -0.47 1.48 -31.19
CA GLU A 282 0.56 1.08 -32.16
C GLU A 282 1.91 0.73 -31.48
N ARG A 283 2.18 1.27 -30.29
CA ARG A 283 3.38 0.90 -29.51
C ARG A 283 3.39 -0.58 -29.13
N LEU A 284 2.21 -1.16 -28.88
CA LEU A 284 2.08 -2.58 -28.56
C LEU A 284 2.54 -3.50 -29.69
N LYS A 285 2.67 -2.98 -30.95
CA LYS A 285 3.17 -3.72 -32.09
C LYS A 285 4.70 -3.72 -32.17
N LYS A 286 5.38 -2.78 -31.49
CA LYS A 286 6.84 -2.68 -31.49
C LYS A 286 7.45 -3.82 -30.66
N ARG A 287 8.35 -4.61 -31.25
CA ARG A 287 8.94 -5.81 -30.62
C ARG A 287 9.53 -5.54 -29.26
N GLY A 288 10.37 -4.51 -29.09
CA GLY A 288 11.00 -4.18 -27.81
C GLY A 288 9.97 -3.76 -26.74
N TYR A 289 8.91 -3.03 -27.14
CA TYR A 289 7.83 -2.65 -26.23
C TYR A 289 7.00 -3.86 -25.79
N ALA A 290 6.65 -4.73 -26.72
CA ALA A 290 5.92 -5.97 -26.45
C ALA A 290 6.73 -6.89 -25.52
N ALA A 291 8.02 -7.08 -25.81
CA ALA A 291 8.92 -7.85 -24.95
C ALA A 291 9.01 -7.27 -23.54
N ALA A 292 9.13 -5.93 -23.40
CA ALA A 292 9.16 -5.28 -22.10
C ALA A 292 7.87 -5.52 -21.30
N VAL A 293 6.68 -5.43 -21.92
CA VAL A 293 5.41 -5.72 -21.24
C VAL A 293 5.36 -7.17 -20.78
N VAL A 294 5.72 -8.14 -21.62
CA VAL A 294 5.72 -9.57 -21.30
C VAL A 294 6.69 -9.87 -20.16
N LEU A 295 7.93 -9.40 -20.27
CA LEU A 295 8.99 -9.68 -19.29
C LEU A 295 8.69 -9.01 -17.93
N LEU A 296 8.25 -7.74 -17.92
CA LEU A 296 7.90 -7.05 -16.67
C LEU A 296 6.66 -7.65 -16.01
N THR A 297 5.69 -8.14 -16.79
CA THR A 297 4.54 -8.89 -16.26
C THR A 297 5.01 -10.18 -15.58
N ALA A 298 5.82 -10.99 -16.26
CA ALA A 298 6.34 -12.23 -15.70
C ALA A 298 7.20 -11.98 -14.46
N LEU A 299 8.13 -11.01 -14.54
CA LEU A 299 9.03 -10.66 -13.43
C LEU A 299 8.27 -10.17 -12.20
N SER A 300 7.25 -9.32 -12.37
CA SER A 300 6.40 -8.86 -11.27
C SER A 300 5.71 -10.05 -10.58
N CYS A 301 5.16 -10.99 -11.34
CA CYS A 301 4.48 -12.16 -10.78
C CYS A 301 5.45 -13.16 -10.12
N LEU A 302 6.69 -13.30 -10.66
CA LEU A 302 7.73 -14.17 -10.10
C LEU A 302 8.27 -13.63 -8.77
N LEU A 303 8.36 -12.31 -8.62
CA LEU A 303 8.83 -11.66 -7.38
C LEU A 303 7.74 -11.62 -6.30
N ARG A 304 6.47 -11.46 -6.70
CA ARG A 304 5.32 -11.57 -5.79
C ARG A 304 4.15 -12.28 -6.48
N PRO A 305 3.79 -13.50 -6.05
CA PRO A 305 2.67 -14.24 -6.66
C PRO A 305 1.33 -13.49 -6.64
N ASN A 306 1.10 -12.62 -5.65
CA ASN A 306 -0.08 -11.74 -5.60
C ASN A 306 -0.16 -10.77 -6.81
N GLY A 307 0.97 -10.51 -7.46
CA GLY A 307 1.03 -9.75 -8.72
C GLY A 307 0.20 -10.40 -9.82
N ALA A 308 0.07 -11.74 -9.84
CA ALA A 308 -0.74 -12.44 -10.84
C ALA A 308 -2.22 -12.08 -10.75
N ALA A 309 -2.78 -11.96 -9.53
CA ALA A 309 -4.17 -11.52 -9.32
C ALA A 309 -4.35 -10.06 -9.79
N ALA A 310 -3.39 -9.19 -9.49
CA ALA A 310 -3.40 -7.80 -9.92
C ALA A 310 -3.34 -7.65 -11.44
N ILE A 311 -2.47 -8.42 -12.11
CA ILE A 311 -2.39 -8.45 -13.57
C ILE A 311 -3.64 -9.08 -14.19
N GLY A 312 -4.20 -10.13 -13.57
CA GLY A 312 -5.49 -10.71 -13.97
C GLY A 312 -6.62 -9.69 -13.96
N MET A 313 -6.69 -8.84 -12.92
CA MET A 313 -7.64 -7.74 -12.85
C MET A 313 -7.39 -6.69 -13.96
N ALA A 314 -6.13 -6.35 -14.22
CA ALA A 314 -5.78 -5.48 -15.33
C ALA A 314 -6.15 -6.07 -16.70
N LEU A 315 -6.03 -7.38 -16.86
CA LEU A 315 -6.43 -8.08 -18.09
C LEU A 315 -7.96 -7.99 -18.30
N ILE A 316 -8.75 -8.29 -17.28
CA ILE A 316 -10.22 -8.30 -17.34
C ILE A 316 -10.76 -6.88 -17.57
N PHE A 317 -10.47 -5.95 -16.67
CA PHE A 317 -11.01 -4.59 -16.73
C PHE A 317 -10.29 -3.72 -17.75
N GLY A 318 -8.99 -3.93 -17.96
CA GLY A 318 -8.21 -3.22 -18.98
C GLY A 318 -8.70 -3.52 -20.39
N TRP A 319 -9.30 -4.69 -20.63
CA TRP A 319 -9.95 -5.01 -21.91
C TRP A 319 -11.00 -3.95 -22.29
N PHE A 320 -11.78 -3.46 -21.33
CA PHE A 320 -12.82 -2.45 -21.57
C PHE A 320 -12.26 -1.02 -21.67
N LEU A 321 -11.13 -0.76 -21.03
CA LEU A 321 -10.48 0.55 -21.03
C LEU A 321 -9.59 0.76 -22.25
N MET A 322 -9.01 -0.31 -22.79
CA MET A 322 -8.11 -0.26 -23.96
C MET A 322 -8.88 0.11 -25.23
N PRO A 323 -8.35 0.99 -26.11
CA PRO A 323 -8.91 1.23 -27.43
C PRO A 323 -9.06 -0.07 -28.25
N ARG A 324 -10.09 -0.13 -29.10
CA ARG A 324 -10.43 -1.35 -29.85
C ARG A 324 -9.24 -1.89 -30.64
N GLU A 325 -8.43 -1.03 -31.27
CA GLU A 325 -7.27 -1.39 -32.10
C GLU A 325 -6.15 -2.09 -31.32
N GLY A 326 -6.00 -1.78 -30.02
CA GLY A 326 -4.97 -2.35 -29.15
C GLY A 326 -5.42 -3.49 -28.25
N ARG A 327 -6.73 -3.68 -28.10
CA ARG A 327 -7.34 -4.52 -27.06
C ARG A 327 -6.86 -5.97 -27.10
N ARG A 328 -6.92 -6.63 -28.28
CA ARG A 328 -6.49 -8.03 -28.44
C ARG A 328 -5.00 -8.18 -28.13
N ARG A 329 -4.18 -7.25 -28.60
CA ARG A 329 -2.72 -7.31 -28.43
C ARG A 329 -2.33 -7.03 -26.97
N PHE A 330 -2.98 -6.07 -26.32
CA PHE A 330 -2.83 -5.82 -24.89
C PHE A 330 -3.12 -7.08 -24.07
N ALA A 331 -4.26 -7.73 -24.30
CA ALA A 331 -4.64 -8.95 -23.61
C ALA A 331 -3.64 -10.09 -23.89
N ALA A 332 -3.24 -10.26 -25.16
CA ALA A 332 -2.26 -11.28 -25.54
C ALA A 332 -0.91 -11.07 -24.84
N LEU A 333 -0.40 -9.84 -24.75
CA LEU A 333 0.88 -9.55 -24.10
C LEU A 333 0.84 -9.85 -22.60
N LEU A 334 -0.23 -9.43 -21.91
CA LEU A 334 -0.39 -9.76 -20.49
C LEU A 334 -0.55 -11.27 -20.26
N LEU A 335 -1.31 -11.95 -21.12
CA LEU A 335 -1.48 -13.40 -21.04
C LEU A 335 -0.16 -14.12 -21.30
N CYS A 336 0.62 -13.72 -22.32
CA CYS A 336 1.97 -14.26 -22.56
C CYS A 336 2.88 -14.06 -21.33
N GLY A 337 2.82 -12.90 -20.67
CA GLY A 337 3.56 -12.64 -19.44
C GLY A 337 3.13 -13.56 -18.30
N LEU A 338 1.83 -13.81 -18.13
CA LEU A 338 1.31 -14.75 -17.12
C LEU A 338 1.69 -16.20 -17.44
N LEU A 339 1.67 -16.60 -18.70
CA LEU A 339 2.12 -17.93 -19.12
C LEU A 339 3.63 -18.12 -18.90
N LEU A 340 4.43 -17.09 -19.22
CA LEU A 340 5.87 -17.09 -18.94
C LEU A 340 6.13 -17.19 -17.43
N PHE A 341 5.39 -16.44 -16.60
CA PHE A 341 5.43 -16.58 -15.15
C PHE A 341 5.09 -18.01 -14.71
N ALA A 342 3.98 -18.58 -15.19
CA ALA A 342 3.55 -19.90 -14.81
C ALA A 342 4.61 -20.97 -15.15
N GLY A 343 5.15 -20.94 -16.38
CA GLY A 343 6.19 -21.85 -16.82
C GLY A 343 7.50 -21.73 -16.03
N ALA A 344 7.99 -20.48 -15.86
CA ALA A 344 9.21 -20.24 -15.09
C ALA A 344 9.06 -20.61 -13.59
N ASN A 345 7.92 -20.27 -12.99
CA ASN A 345 7.65 -20.61 -11.59
C ASN A 345 7.56 -22.13 -11.38
N GLN A 346 6.91 -22.86 -12.30
CA GLN A 346 6.85 -24.32 -12.23
C GLN A 346 8.22 -24.96 -12.49
N GLY A 347 9.00 -24.44 -13.44
CA GLY A 347 10.37 -24.91 -13.66
C GLY A 347 11.25 -24.74 -12.43
N MET A 348 11.22 -23.57 -11.76
CA MET A 348 11.95 -23.35 -10.52
C MET A 348 11.46 -24.26 -9.39
N LYS A 349 10.14 -24.44 -9.24
CA LYS A 349 9.60 -25.37 -8.24
C LYS A 349 9.98 -26.83 -8.50
N ALA A 350 10.02 -27.23 -9.76
CA ALA A 350 10.48 -28.58 -10.13
C ALA A 350 11.97 -28.78 -9.84
N ALA A 351 12.80 -27.74 -9.96
CA ALA A 351 14.22 -27.81 -9.66
C ALA A 351 14.53 -27.75 -8.15
N LEU A 352 13.76 -26.95 -7.39
CA LEU A 352 14.02 -26.71 -5.96
C LEU A 352 13.24 -27.64 -5.03
N HIS A 353 12.22 -28.34 -5.52
CA HIS A 353 11.35 -29.25 -4.76
C HIS A 353 10.84 -28.64 -3.42
N PRO A 354 10.26 -27.41 -3.42
CA PRO A 354 9.88 -26.77 -2.19
C PRO A 354 8.76 -27.52 -1.46
N SER A 355 8.88 -27.64 -0.14
CA SER A 355 7.81 -28.19 0.69
C SER A 355 6.54 -27.31 0.58
N LYS A 356 5.38 -27.94 0.63
CA LYS A 356 4.09 -27.22 0.54
C LYS A 356 3.84 -26.40 1.81
N THR A 357 3.58 -25.12 1.69
CA THR A 357 3.23 -24.23 2.81
C THR A 357 1.78 -24.39 3.29
N GLY A 358 0.98 -25.20 2.61
CA GLY A 358 -0.43 -25.40 2.94
C GLY A 358 -1.32 -24.19 2.63
N LEU A 359 -2.53 -24.20 3.18
CA LEU A 359 -3.54 -23.14 3.01
C LEU A 359 -3.38 -21.99 4.01
N ARG A 360 -2.48 -22.09 4.97
CA ARG A 360 -2.36 -21.17 6.11
C ARG A 360 -2.21 -19.69 5.72
N GLU A 361 -1.49 -19.41 4.62
CA GLU A 361 -1.31 -18.02 4.15
C GLU A 361 -2.60 -17.42 3.57
N LEU A 362 -3.40 -18.24 2.90
CA LEU A 362 -4.70 -17.83 2.37
C LEU A 362 -5.76 -17.67 3.46
N LEU A 363 -5.59 -18.35 4.58
CA LEU A 363 -6.54 -18.37 5.68
C LEU A 363 -6.16 -17.42 6.84
N SER A 364 -5.19 -16.52 6.64
CA SER A 364 -4.74 -15.59 7.69
C SER A 364 -5.90 -14.85 8.36
N VAL A 365 -6.79 -14.23 7.58
CA VAL A 365 -7.97 -13.52 8.11
C VAL A 365 -8.96 -14.48 8.77
N PRO A 366 -9.42 -15.57 8.13
CA PRO A 366 -10.32 -16.53 8.76
C PRO A 366 -9.80 -17.12 10.07
N LEU A 367 -8.51 -17.44 10.15
CA LEU A 367 -7.90 -17.97 11.38
C LEU A 367 -7.91 -16.92 12.50
N ALA A 368 -7.56 -15.67 12.19
CA ALA A 368 -7.61 -14.58 13.17
C ALA A 368 -9.04 -14.30 13.65
N GLN A 369 -10.04 -14.39 12.78
CA GLN A 369 -11.45 -14.19 13.11
C GLN A 369 -11.95 -15.24 14.11
N VAL A 370 -11.69 -16.52 13.84
CA VAL A 370 -12.05 -17.61 14.76
C VAL A 370 -11.29 -17.49 16.09
N SER A 371 -10.00 -17.16 16.05
CA SER A 371 -9.19 -16.98 17.26
C SER A 371 -9.65 -15.80 18.10
N ARG A 372 -10.13 -14.71 17.48
CA ARG A 372 -10.73 -13.57 18.21
C ARG A 372 -11.97 -14.01 18.98
N VAL A 373 -12.88 -14.79 18.34
CA VAL A 373 -14.04 -15.35 19.03
C VAL A 373 -13.60 -16.19 20.22
N TYR A 374 -12.62 -17.08 20.02
CA TYR A 374 -12.10 -17.90 21.10
C TYR A 374 -11.62 -17.06 22.30
N VAL A 375 -10.80 -16.03 22.06
CA VAL A 375 -10.23 -15.20 23.13
C VAL A 375 -11.29 -14.32 23.82
N ARG A 376 -12.28 -13.81 23.08
CA ARG A 376 -13.25 -12.84 23.60
C ARG A 376 -14.48 -13.48 24.24
N HIS A 377 -14.75 -14.75 23.93
CA HIS A 377 -15.97 -15.45 24.32
C HIS A 377 -15.69 -16.78 25.05
N GLN A 378 -14.55 -16.90 25.72
CA GLN A 378 -14.19 -18.11 26.47
C GLN A 378 -15.26 -18.56 27.47
N GLU A 379 -15.99 -17.62 28.09
CA GLU A 379 -17.03 -17.94 29.08
C GLU A 379 -18.34 -18.41 28.44
N THR A 380 -18.61 -18.06 27.19
CA THR A 380 -19.87 -18.37 26.50
C THR A 380 -19.75 -19.53 25.51
N LEU A 381 -18.54 -19.85 25.08
CA LEU A 381 -18.28 -21.03 24.25
C LEU A 381 -18.40 -22.32 25.07
N THR A 382 -19.06 -23.32 24.50
CA THR A 382 -19.13 -24.66 25.10
C THR A 382 -17.77 -25.37 25.02
N GLU A 383 -17.50 -26.30 25.95
CA GLU A 383 -16.23 -27.05 25.92
C GLU A 383 -15.99 -27.79 24.60
N PRO A 384 -16.98 -28.44 23.94
CA PRO A 384 -16.78 -29.05 22.64
C PRO A 384 -16.39 -28.03 21.55
N GLU A 385 -16.89 -26.79 21.61
CA GLU A 385 -16.53 -25.72 20.66
C GLU A 385 -15.09 -25.25 20.87
N LYS A 386 -14.67 -25.12 22.13
CA LYS A 386 -13.27 -24.76 22.47
C LYS A 386 -12.31 -25.84 21.97
N GLU A 387 -12.63 -27.11 22.23
CA GLU A 387 -11.85 -28.24 21.76
C GLU A 387 -11.78 -28.29 20.22
N GLU A 388 -12.92 -28.05 19.53
CA GLU A 388 -12.95 -28.00 18.08
C GLU A 388 -12.07 -26.87 17.53
N ILE A 389 -12.11 -25.67 18.11
CA ILE A 389 -11.25 -24.53 17.75
C ILE A 389 -9.78 -24.89 17.95
N LEU A 390 -9.40 -25.34 19.15
CA LEU A 390 -8.00 -25.66 19.48
C LEU A 390 -7.46 -26.83 18.66
N SER A 391 -8.30 -27.80 18.30
CA SER A 391 -7.88 -28.90 17.41
C SER A 391 -7.50 -28.43 15.99
N LEU A 392 -8.09 -27.33 15.52
CA LEU A 392 -7.83 -26.73 14.21
C LEU A 392 -6.81 -25.58 14.28
N ILE A 393 -6.85 -24.81 15.36
CA ILE A 393 -5.98 -23.64 15.60
C ILE A 393 -5.38 -23.76 17.01
N PRO A 394 -4.32 -24.55 17.18
CA PRO A 394 -3.70 -24.76 18.51
C PRO A 394 -3.23 -23.47 19.18
N ASP A 395 -2.81 -22.49 18.38
CA ASP A 395 -2.34 -21.19 18.87
C ASP A 395 -3.47 -20.13 18.96
N ALA A 396 -4.77 -20.49 19.02
CA ALA A 396 -5.87 -19.52 19.05
C ALA A 396 -5.75 -18.50 20.20
N GLU A 397 -5.18 -18.90 21.34
CA GLU A 397 -4.90 -18.04 22.49
C GLU A 397 -3.89 -16.93 22.20
N ARG A 398 -3.00 -17.13 21.20
CA ARG A 398 -1.99 -16.15 20.78
C ARG A 398 -2.54 -15.09 19.84
N TYR A 399 -3.85 -14.95 19.78
CA TYR A 399 -4.49 -13.94 18.93
C TYR A 399 -3.96 -12.54 19.25
N GLN A 400 -3.53 -11.85 18.21
CA GLN A 400 -3.18 -10.43 18.24
C GLN A 400 -4.03 -9.69 17.21
N PRO A 401 -4.69 -8.58 17.57
CA PRO A 401 -5.62 -7.89 16.67
C PRO A 401 -5.01 -7.49 15.32
N HIS A 402 -3.73 -7.09 15.32
CA HIS A 402 -3.07 -6.53 14.14
C HIS A 402 -2.18 -7.50 13.37
N LEU A 403 -2.00 -8.75 13.89
CA LEU A 403 -1.06 -9.71 13.33
C LEU A 403 -1.63 -11.13 13.41
N ALA A 404 -1.89 -11.74 12.26
CA ALA A 404 -2.40 -13.11 12.19
C ALA A 404 -1.28 -14.18 12.30
N ASP A 405 0.00 -13.80 12.27
CA ASP A 405 1.11 -14.75 12.22
C ASP A 405 1.18 -15.65 13.47
N GLY A 406 0.79 -15.11 14.63
CA GLY A 406 0.75 -15.86 15.88
C GLY A 406 -0.17 -17.08 15.82
N VAL A 407 -1.36 -16.93 15.24
CA VAL A 407 -2.41 -17.96 15.22
C VAL A 407 -2.28 -18.94 14.04
N LYS A 408 -1.57 -18.55 12.98
CA LYS A 408 -1.43 -19.42 11.78
C LYS A 408 -0.22 -20.35 11.80
N ARG A 409 0.74 -20.13 12.72
CA ARG A 409 2.03 -20.85 12.71
C ARG A 409 1.86 -22.37 12.79
N HIS A 410 1.05 -22.87 13.72
CA HIS A 410 0.83 -24.29 13.96
C HIS A 410 -0.58 -24.75 13.62
N THR A 411 -1.29 -24.00 12.73
CA THR A 411 -2.65 -24.41 12.34
C THR A 411 -2.68 -25.81 11.73
N ALA A 412 -3.66 -26.62 12.16
CA ALA A 412 -3.94 -27.93 11.60
C ALA A 412 -4.89 -27.85 10.38
N VAL A 413 -5.25 -26.63 9.92
CA VAL A 413 -6.13 -26.45 8.77
C VAL A 413 -5.36 -26.73 7.48
N GLY A 414 -5.68 -27.85 6.86
CA GLY A 414 -5.15 -28.33 5.59
C GLY A 414 -6.27 -28.80 4.67
N ALA A 415 -5.93 -29.37 3.51
CA ALA A 415 -6.92 -29.79 2.53
C ALA A 415 -7.97 -30.77 3.10
N SER A 416 -7.57 -31.72 3.96
CA SER A 416 -8.44 -32.71 4.60
C SER A 416 -9.33 -32.13 5.70
N THR A 417 -8.84 -31.12 6.44
CA THR A 417 -9.57 -30.50 7.56
C THR A 417 -10.33 -29.23 7.15
N LEU A 418 -10.09 -28.71 5.94
CA LEU A 418 -10.76 -27.51 5.42
C LEU A 418 -12.29 -27.57 5.50
N PRO A 419 -12.98 -28.67 5.10
CA PRO A 419 -14.45 -28.71 5.21
C PRO A 419 -14.96 -28.61 6.65
N ARG A 420 -14.20 -29.16 7.62
CA ARG A 420 -14.52 -29.03 9.05
C ARG A 420 -14.31 -27.59 9.51
N PHE A 421 -13.20 -26.97 9.13
CA PHE A 421 -12.93 -25.56 9.43
C PHE A 421 -13.99 -24.64 8.86
N LEU A 422 -14.42 -24.81 7.60
CA LEU A 422 -15.44 -23.97 6.98
C LEU A 422 -16.80 -24.08 7.66
N ARG A 423 -17.17 -25.27 8.17
CA ARG A 423 -18.40 -25.45 8.96
C ARG A 423 -18.33 -24.71 10.29
N LEU A 424 -17.20 -24.85 11.02
CA LEU A 424 -16.96 -24.12 12.25
C LEU A 424 -16.98 -22.60 12.00
N TYR A 425 -16.26 -22.15 10.98
CA TYR A 425 -16.20 -20.75 10.56
C TYR A 425 -17.58 -20.15 10.27
N GLY A 426 -18.40 -20.83 9.47
CA GLY A 426 -19.76 -20.39 9.13
C GLY A 426 -20.67 -20.31 10.36
N ARG A 427 -20.61 -21.29 11.28
CA ARG A 427 -21.36 -21.28 12.54
C ARG A 427 -20.96 -20.10 13.42
N LEU A 428 -19.67 -19.91 13.65
CA LEU A 428 -19.17 -18.81 14.49
C LEU A 428 -19.40 -17.43 13.85
N LEU A 429 -19.33 -17.31 12.52
CA LEU A 429 -19.65 -16.06 11.81
C LEU A 429 -21.11 -15.64 12.03
N LEU A 430 -22.05 -16.60 12.01
CA LEU A 430 -23.46 -16.31 12.25
C LEU A 430 -23.75 -15.98 13.72
N GLN A 431 -23.00 -16.57 14.64
CA GLN A 431 -23.16 -16.36 16.08
C GLN A 431 -22.48 -15.09 16.58
N TYR A 432 -21.29 -14.77 16.04
CA TYR A 432 -20.43 -13.64 16.48
C TYR A 432 -20.02 -12.72 15.32
N PRO A 433 -20.94 -12.18 14.51
CA PRO A 433 -20.59 -11.42 13.31
C PRO A 433 -19.77 -10.15 13.61
N ALA A 434 -19.97 -9.53 14.78
CA ALA A 434 -19.22 -8.36 15.19
C ALA A 434 -17.73 -8.67 15.40
N GLU A 435 -17.39 -9.80 16.03
CA GLU A 435 -15.99 -10.20 16.24
C GLU A 435 -15.28 -10.50 14.92
N PHE A 436 -15.99 -11.06 13.96
CA PHE A 436 -15.46 -11.29 12.61
C PHE A 436 -15.16 -9.97 11.88
N ALA A 437 -16.07 -9.00 11.98
CA ALA A 437 -15.87 -7.66 11.41
C ALA A 437 -14.71 -6.93 12.08
N ASP A 438 -14.64 -6.98 13.41
CA ASP A 438 -13.57 -6.36 14.20
C ASP A 438 -12.21 -6.97 13.87
N ALA A 439 -12.10 -8.30 13.83
CA ALA A 439 -10.83 -8.97 13.52
C ALA A 439 -10.30 -8.57 12.13
N TRP A 440 -11.17 -8.54 11.12
CA TRP A 440 -10.81 -8.09 9.79
C TRP A 440 -10.42 -6.61 9.77
N ALA A 441 -11.18 -5.77 10.46
CA ALA A 441 -10.93 -4.34 10.53
C ALA A 441 -9.56 -4.04 11.18
N PHE A 442 -9.23 -4.71 12.28
CA PHE A 442 -7.93 -4.57 12.94
C PHE A 442 -6.75 -5.00 12.06
N LEU A 443 -6.86 -6.13 11.35
CA LEU A 443 -5.80 -6.60 10.46
C LEU A 443 -5.54 -5.66 9.28
N THR A 444 -6.57 -4.94 8.82
CA THR A 444 -6.48 -4.07 7.64
C THR A 444 -6.41 -2.58 7.97
N LYS A 445 -6.59 -2.20 9.24
CA LYS A 445 -6.72 -0.82 9.71
C LYS A 445 -5.58 0.08 9.22
N GLY A 446 -4.35 -0.39 9.23
CA GLY A 446 -3.20 0.39 8.77
C GLY A 446 -3.24 0.80 7.30
N TYR A 447 -4.11 0.21 6.47
CA TYR A 447 -4.26 0.61 5.07
C TYR A 447 -5.28 1.72 4.85
N TRP A 448 -6.12 2.04 5.85
CA TRP A 448 -7.22 2.99 5.67
C TRP A 448 -7.41 3.96 6.83
N HIS A 449 -6.80 3.74 7.99
CA HIS A 449 -6.77 4.67 9.12
C HIS A 449 -5.42 5.36 9.23
N LEU A 450 -5.39 6.71 9.14
CA LEU A 450 -4.15 7.49 9.08
C LEU A 450 -3.36 7.49 10.39
N ASP A 451 -4.05 7.38 11.53
CA ASP A 451 -3.44 7.36 12.85
C ASP A 451 -3.31 5.95 13.40
N ASP A 452 -2.98 5.00 12.53
CA ASP A 452 -2.70 3.64 12.98
C ASP A 452 -1.34 3.59 13.69
N THR A 453 -1.40 3.55 15.02
CA THR A 453 -0.20 3.52 15.86
C THR A 453 0.35 2.11 16.08
N THR A 454 -0.31 1.09 15.57
CA THR A 454 -0.08 -0.28 16.02
C THR A 454 0.98 -1.03 15.22
N HIS A 455 1.18 -0.74 13.93
CA HIS A 455 2.19 -1.42 13.11
C HIS A 455 2.72 -0.57 11.96
N LEU A 456 3.53 0.41 12.29
CA LEU A 456 4.44 1.01 11.34
C LEU A 456 5.77 0.25 11.42
N ASP A 457 5.77 -0.97 10.88
CA ASP A 457 6.98 -1.73 10.78
C ASP A 457 7.77 -1.25 9.55
N ILE A 458 8.69 -0.37 9.78
CA ILE A 458 9.78 -0.06 8.87
C ILE A 458 10.89 -1.05 9.20
N TYR A 459 10.66 -2.33 9.14
CA TYR A 459 11.67 -3.38 9.22
C TYR A 459 13.00 -3.06 9.91
N ALA A 460 12.97 -2.19 10.90
CA ALA A 460 14.02 -2.01 11.85
C ALA A 460 13.49 -2.60 13.15
N GLU A 461 13.66 -3.89 13.36
CA GLU A 461 13.18 -4.56 14.55
C GLU A 461 14.04 -4.20 15.76
N ARG A 462 13.36 -3.95 16.88
CA ARG A 462 14.01 -3.83 18.19
C ARG A 462 14.89 -5.03 18.47
N GLY A 463 16.10 -4.78 18.97
CA GLY A 463 16.95 -5.82 19.53
C GLY A 463 17.71 -6.67 18.54
N GLY A 464 17.89 -6.22 17.31
CA GLY A 464 18.74 -6.92 16.32
C GLY A 464 18.08 -8.11 15.63
N HIS A 465 16.82 -8.43 15.92
CA HIS A 465 16.13 -9.59 15.35
C HIS A 465 15.76 -9.44 13.87
N GLY A 466 15.70 -8.27 13.31
CA GLY A 466 15.52 -8.03 11.88
C GLY A 466 16.82 -8.01 11.11
N TYR A 467 17.92 -7.99 11.82
CA TYR A 467 19.19 -7.61 11.30
C TYR A 467 20.12 -8.77 11.29
N MET A 468 20.35 -9.74 11.17
CA MET A 468 21.58 -10.51 10.93
C MET A 468 21.93 -11.62 11.88
N GLU A 469 21.58 -11.53 13.11
CA GLU A 469 21.75 -12.61 14.06
C GLU A 469 20.55 -12.63 14.99
N THR A 470 19.62 -13.53 14.73
CA THR A 470 18.72 -13.94 15.79
C THR A 470 19.48 -14.94 16.67
N ALA A 471 19.36 -14.83 17.98
CA ALA A 471 19.95 -15.78 18.93
C ALA A 471 19.52 -17.25 18.71
N ALA A 472 18.53 -17.48 17.84
CA ALA A 472 17.97 -18.77 17.51
C ALA A 472 18.46 -19.35 16.16
N GLN A 473 19.26 -18.60 15.37
CA GLN A 473 19.75 -19.08 14.07
C GLN A 473 21.27 -18.89 13.99
N PRO A 474 22.03 -19.88 13.50
CA PRO A 474 23.46 -19.73 13.29
C PRO A 474 23.69 -18.54 12.35
N GLY A 475 24.62 -17.66 12.72
CA GLY A 475 24.96 -16.48 11.94
C GLY A 475 25.33 -16.85 10.51
N TYR A 476 24.70 -16.20 9.54
CA TYR A 476 25.00 -16.43 8.12
C TYR A 476 26.27 -15.68 7.67
N GLY A 477 27.11 -15.24 8.60
CA GLY A 477 28.32 -14.45 8.29
C GLY A 477 28.03 -13.06 7.75
N VAL A 478 26.78 -12.61 7.87
CA VAL A 478 26.36 -11.24 7.56
C VAL A 478 26.21 -10.50 8.88
N SER A 479 26.89 -9.38 9.05
CA SER A 479 26.88 -8.61 10.28
C SER A 479 26.70 -7.11 10.02
N ARG A 480 26.11 -6.41 10.98
CA ARG A 480 25.97 -4.96 10.93
C ARG A 480 27.37 -4.32 10.93
N ALA A 481 27.69 -3.58 9.91
CA ALA A 481 28.99 -2.94 9.72
C ALA A 481 28.81 -1.50 9.24
N SER A 482 28.04 -0.71 10.03
CA SER A 482 27.72 0.67 9.70
C SER A 482 28.97 1.48 9.37
N LEU A 483 28.95 2.18 8.24
CA LEU A 483 29.98 3.13 7.83
C LEU A 483 29.69 4.55 8.36
N TRP A 484 28.49 4.74 8.97
CA TRP A 484 28.10 6.00 9.62
C TRP A 484 27.30 5.71 10.91
N PRO A 485 27.95 5.21 11.98
CA PRO A 485 27.28 4.75 13.21
C PRO A 485 26.40 5.82 13.86
N GLY A 486 26.86 7.07 13.98
CA GLY A 486 26.06 8.12 14.61
C GLY A 486 24.74 8.43 13.87
N LEU A 487 24.71 8.35 12.52
CA LEU A 487 23.46 8.47 11.78
C LEU A 487 22.57 7.24 11.98
N MET A 488 23.16 6.06 12.05
CA MET A 488 22.42 4.83 12.29
C MET A 488 21.72 4.88 13.65
N GLU A 489 22.41 5.28 14.71
CA GLU A 489 21.85 5.40 16.07
C GLU A 489 20.66 6.37 16.12
N GLU A 490 20.78 7.54 15.47
CA GLU A 490 19.68 8.51 15.39
C GLU A 490 18.48 7.97 14.59
N MET A 491 18.74 7.26 13.51
CA MET A 491 17.67 6.64 12.72
C MET A 491 17.02 5.47 13.45
N ASP A 492 17.79 4.66 14.18
CA ASP A 492 17.24 3.59 15.03
C ASP A 492 16.35 4.19 16.13
N ARG A 493 16.79 5.26 16.81
CA ARG A 493 15.98 5.96 17.80
C ARG A 493 14.66 6.47 17.19
N LEU A 494 14.73 7.12 16.04
CA LEU A 494 13.54 7.66 15.39
C LEU A 494 12.59 6.58 14.90
N PHE A 495 13.10 5.51 14.26
CA PHE A 495 12.28 4.58 13.49
C PHE A 495 12.16 3.18 14.10
N VAL A 496 13.18 2.68 14.81
CA VAL A 496 13.10 1.41 15.54
C VAL A 496 12.39 1.58 16.87
N GLU A 497 12.73 2.66 17.60
CA GLU A 497 12.06 3.01 18.87
C GLU A 497 10.74 3.76 18.66
N ASN A 498 10.37 4.01 17.40
CA ASN A 498 9.11 4.64 17.00
C ASN A 498 8.90 6.07 17.52
N GLU A 499 9.96 6.84 17.80
CA GLU A 499 9.81 8.24 18.23
C GLU A 499 9.16 9.14 17.17
N TYR A 500 9.30 8.81 15.87
CA TYR A 500 8.64 9.53 14.78
C TYR A 500 7.11 9.59 14.94
N ARG A 501 6.50 8.66 15.68
CA ARG A 501 5.06 8.65 15.95
C ARG A 501 4.60 9.87 16.76
N ARG A 502 5.50 10.49 17.52
CA ARG A 502 5.25 11.74 18.24
C ARG A 502 5.19 12.97 17.33
N ILE A 503 5.58 12.82 16.06
CA ILE A 503 5.57 13.88 15.05
C ILE A 503 4.38 13.61 14.10
N PRO A 504 3.20 14.25 14.28
CA PRO A 504 1.95 13.85 13.62
C PRO A 504 2.04 13.81 12.09
N ILE A 505 2.66 14.83 11.47
CA ILE A 505 2.82 14.89 10.00
C ILE A 505 3.73 13.77 9.51
N LEU A 506 4.85 13.53 10.19
CA LEU A 506 5.81 12.50 9.79
C LEU A 506 5.20 11.11 9.98
N SER A 507 4.52 10.86 11.09
CA SER A 507 3.79 9.62 11.36
C SER A 507 2.80 9.31 10.23
N ALA A 508 1.95 10.28 9.86
CA ALA A 508 0.99 10.10 8.78
C ALA A 508 1.65 9.82 7.42
N LEU A 509 2.74 10.53 7.08
CA LEU A 509 3.44 10.37 5.79
C LEU A 509 4.20 9.03 5.67
N ILE A 510 4.62 8.46 6.79
CA ILE A 510 5.26 7.14 6.84
C ILE A 510 4.21 6.03 6.82
N GLY A 511 3.01 6.28 7.37
CA GLY A 511 1.94 5.31 7.42
C GLY A 511 1.45 4.83 6.05
N PRO A 512 1.13 3.53 5.88
CA PRO A 512 0.63 3.01 4.62
C PRO A 512 -0.71 3.64 4.20
N ALA A 513 -1.58 4.01 5.16
CA ALA A 513 -2.88 4.60 4.88
C ALA A 513 -2.81 5.91 4.09
N PHE A 514 -1.82 6.77 4.36
CA PHE A 514 -1.63 8.02 3.61
C PHE A 514 -1.47 7.75 2.11
N TRP A 515 -0.61 6.80 1.76
CA TRP A 515 -0.32 6.44 0.37
C TRP A 515 -1.50 5.73 -0.30
N CYS A 516 -2.22 4.90 0.45
CA CYS A 516 -3.46 4.28 -0.02
C CYS A 516 -4.52 5.34 -0.33
N TRP A 517 -4.73 6.33 0.55
CA TRP A 517 -5.70 7.40 0.30
C TRP A 517 -5.27 8.34 -0.82
N LEU A 518 -3.98 8.63 -0.96
CA LEU A 518 -3.47 9.40 -2.10
C LEU A 518 -3.71 8.63 -3.42
N PHE A 519 -3.46 7.34 -3.43
CA PHE A 519 -3.79 6.47 -4.56
C PHE A 519 -5.29 6.45 -4.85
N PHE A 520 -6.14 6.28 -3.84
CA PHE A 520 -7.60 6.29 -4.02
C PHE A 520 -8.13 7.63 -4.49
N GLY A 521 -7.62 8.73 -3.96
CA GLY A 521 -7.97 10.06 -4.44
C GLY A 521 -7.65 10.25 -5.92
N ALA A 522 -6.46 9.79 -6.34
CA ALA A 522 -6.06 9.82 -7.75
C ALA A 522 -6.90 8.85 -8.61
N LEU A 523 -7.16 7.64 -8.14
CA LEU A 523 -8.05 6.67 -8.83
C LEU A 523 -9.46 7.24 -9.00
N TRP A 524 -10.03 7.81 -7.93
CA TRP A 524 -11.35 8.42 -7.93
C TRP A 524 -11.43 9.60 -8.91
N LEU A 525 -10.35 10.40 -8.97
CA LEU A 525 -10.22 11.49 -9.94
C LEU A 525 -10.08 10.96 -11.38
N ALA A 526 -9.39 9.84 -11.60
CA ALA A 526 -9.31 9.20 -12.91
C ALA A 526 -10.70 8.74 -13.38
N VAL A 527 -11.52 8.18 -12.48
CA VAL A 527 -12.91 7.80 -12.76
C VAL A 527 -13.77 9.04 -13.05
N PHE A 528 -13.66 10.08 -12.22
CA PHE A 528 -14.36 11.35 -12.42
C PHE A 528 -14.06 11.96 -13.81
N ARG A 529 -12.80 12.01 -14.20
CA ARG A 529 -12.34 12.54 -15.49
C ARG A 529 -12.50 11.56 -16.66
N ARG A 530 -12.97 10.34 -16.41
CA ARG A 530 -13.03 9.25 -17.41
C ARG A 530 -11.69 9.04 -18.11
N ASN A 531 -10.58 9.21 -17.40
CA ASN A 531 -9.23 9.11 -17.96
C ASN A 531 -8.80 7.62 -18.03
N ARG A 532 -9.14 6.98 -19.17
CA ARG A 532 -8.87 5.55 -19.41
C ARG A 532 -7.40 5.18 -19.24
N LYS A 533 -6.47 6.08 -19.55
CA LYS A 533 -5.02 5.84 -19.48
C LYS A 533 -4.53 5.80 -18.06
N ALA A 534 -4.98 6.74 -17.23
CA ALA A 534 -4.71 6.74 -15.80
C ALA A 534 -5.38 5.52 -15.11
N LEU A 535 -6.57 5.10 -15.59
CA LEU A 535 -7.21 3.88 -15.09
C LEU A 535 -6.42 2.62 -15.46
N LEU A 536 -5.85 2.52 -16.68
CA LEU A 536 -4.97 1.39 -17.05
C LEU A 536 -3.71 1.31 -16.16
N PHE A 537 -3.16 2.46 -15.76
CA PHE A 537 -2.07 2.51 -14.78
C PHE A 537 -2.53 2.04 -13.39
N ALA A 538 -3.72 2.45 -12.97
CA ALA A 538 -4.22 2.23 -11.61
C ALA A 538 -4.78 0.83 -11.37
N LEU A 539 -5.29 0.13 -12.39
CA LEU A 539 -5.95 -1.18 -12.25
C LEU A 539 -5.12 -2.24 -11.53
N PRO A 540 -3.84 -2.49 -11.90
CA PRO A 540 -3.03 -3.47 -11.16
C PRO A 540 -2.83 -3.07 -9.70
N LEU A 541 -2.67 -1.78 -9.40
CA LEU A 541 -2.52 -1.28 -8.02
C LEU A 541 -3.81 -1.48 -7.22
N ALA A 542 -4.98 -1.26 -7.82
CA ALA A 542 -6.26 -1.56 -7.19
C ALA A 542 -6.39 -3.07 -6.90
N GLY A 543 -5.92 -3.93 -7.82
CA GLY A 543 -5.87 -5.38 -7.61
C GLY A 543 -4.94 -5.76 -6.45
N ILE A 544 -3.77 -5.14 -6.34
CA ILE A 544 -2.88 -5.34 -5.19
C ILE A 544 -3.58 -4.93 -3.90
N TYR A 545 -4.21 -3.76 -3.86
CA TYR A 545 -4.93 -3.32 -2.66
C TYR A 545 -5.98 -4.33 -2.22
N LEU A 546 -6.75 -4.90 -3.14
CA LEU A 546 -7.73 -5.93 -2.80
C LEU A 546 -7.07 -7.16 -2.17
N THR A 547 -5.86 -7.55 -2.60
CA THR A 547 -5.14 -8.66 -1.96
C THR A 547 -4.64 -8.32 -0.55
N LEU A 548 -4.34 -7.04 -0.28
CA LEU A 548 -3.91 -6.60 1.06
C LEU A 548 -5.03 -6.73 2.11
N LEU A 549 -6.31 -6.62 1.70
CA LEU A 549 -7.46 -6.79 2.59
C LEU A 549 -7.64 -8.23 3.11
N PHE A 550 -6.90 -9.18 2.58
CA PHE A 550 -6.84 -10.58 3.01
C PHE A 550 -5.46 -10.95 3.60
N GLY A 551 -4.60 -9.95 3.82
CA GLY A 551 -3.26 -10.13 4.38
C GLY A 551 -3.26 -10.40 5.88
N ALA A 552 -2.12 -10.89 6.38
CA ALA A 552 -1.91 -11.21 7.79
C ALA A 552 -1.72 -9.96 8.68
N CYS A 553 -1.39 -8.82 8.09
CA CYS A 553 -1.09 -7.55 8.78
C CYS A 553 -0.98 -6.41 7.78
N ALA A 554 -0.98 -5.17 8.29
CA ALA A 554 -0.90 -3.96 7.48
C ALA A 554 0.47 -3.26 7.65
N TYR A 555 1.41 -3.53 6.73
CA TYR A 555 2.73 -2.90 6.70
C TYR A 555 2.93 -1.98 5.49
N LEU A 556 3.76 -0.94 5.65
CA LEU A 556 4.12 -0.04 4.56
C LEU A 556 4.77 -0.81 3.38
N ARG A 557 5.61 -1.81 3.66
CA ARG A 557 6.25 -2.62 2.62
C ARG A 557 5.25 -3.33 1.70
N TYR A 558 4.10 -3.75 2.22
CA TYR A 558 3.05 -4.38 1.42
C TYR A 558 2.28 -3.37 0.58
N ALA A 559 2.08 -2.14 1.10
CA ALA A 559 1.48 -1.03 0.38
C ALA A 559 2.47 -0.26 -0.51
N LEU A 560 3.75 -0.65 -0.54
CA LEU A 560 4.80 0.03 -1.30
C LEU A 560 4.47 0.23 -2.78
N PRO A 561 3.83 -0.74 -3.50
CA PRO A 561 3.41 -0.52 -4.88
C PRO A 561 2.42 0.64 -5.04
N LEU A 562 1.44 0.76 -4.12
CA LEU A 562 0.50 1.87 -4.10
C LEU A 562 1.23 3.18 -3.79
N ALA A 563 2.12 3.16 -2.80
CA ALA A 563 2.91 4.32 -2.42
C ALA A 563 3.75 4.85 -3.59
N LEU A 564 4.52 3.99 -4.26
CA LEU A 564 5.35 4.38 -5.40
C LEU A 564 4.53 4.73 -6.65
N GLY A 565 3.32 4.20 -6.79
CA GLY A 565 2.42 4.50 -7.91
C GLY A 565 1.55 5.76 -7.71
N ALA A 566 1.32 6.21 -6.47
CA ALA A 566 0.35 7.27 -6.17
C ALA A 566 0.72 8.63 -6.79
N LEU A 567 1.95 9.10 -6.63
CA LEU A 567 2.41 10.36 -7.22
C LEU A 567 2.51 10.29 -8.75
N PRO A 568 3.09 9.23 -9.37
CA PRO A 568 3.02 9.05 -10.82
C PRO A 568 1.59 9.09 -11.37
N LEU A 569 0.65 8.38 -10.74
CA LEU A 569 -0.77 8.42 -11.12
C LEU A 569 -1.35 9.84 -11.03
N THR A 570 -1.08 10.54 -9.93
CA THR A 570 -1.52 11.94 -9.74
C THR A 570 -0.91 12.84 -10.84
N GLY A 571 0.34 12.61 -11.22
CA GLY A 571 0.98 13.33 -12.32
C GLY A 571 0.31 13.07 -13.66
N LEU A 572 -0.10 11.83 -13.96
CA LEU A 572 -0.83 11.49 -15.19
C LEU A 572 -2.21 12.14 -15.28
N LEU A 573 -2.75 12.61 -14.17
CA LEU A 573 -4.04 13.31 -14.11
C LEU A 573 -3.92 14.82 -14.26
N GLN A 574 -2.72 15.39 -14.31
CA GLN A 574 -2.56 16.82 -14.58
C GLN A 574 -2.95 17.12 -16.03
N ASN A 575 -3.89 18.04 -16.19
CA ASN A 575 -4.32 18.52 -17.50
C ASN A 575 -3.61 19.84 -17.83
N PRO A 576 -3.34 20.14 -19.12
CA PRO A 576 -2.96 21.48 -19.52
C PRO A 576 -4.11 22.47 -19.21
N PRO A 577 -3.81 23.77 -19.03
CA PRO A 577 -4.86 24.77 -18.89
C PRO A 577 -5.78 24.71 -20.11
N GLU A 578 -7.08 24.74 -19.86
CA GLU A 578 -8.07 24.85 -20.93
C GLU A 578 -7.86 26.23 -21.62
N ASN A 579 -7.26 26.21 -22.80
CA ASN A 579 -7.33 27.38 -23.68
C ASN A 579 -8.81 27.55 -24.04
N GLY A 580 -9.44 28.64 -23.54
CA GLY A 580 -10.83 29.01 -23.60
C GLY A 580 -11.60 28.59 -24.87
N LYS A 581 -11.96 27.31 -24.93
CA LYS A 581 -13.02 26.80 -25.79
C LYS A 581 -14.14 26.37 -24.86
N GLY A 582 -15.22 27.11 -24.96
CA GLY A 582 -16.41 26.97 -24.15
C GLY A 582 -16.88 25.52 -24.09
N THR A 583 -17.19 25.09 -22.91
CA THR A 583 -17.97 23.90 -22.63
C THR A 583 -19.42 24.16 -23.04
N ASN A 584 -19.73 23.89 -24.29
CA ASN A 584 -21.05 23.48 -24.71
C ASN A 584 -20.97 21.96 -24.96
N GLU A 585 -21.35 21.17 -23.97
CA GLU A 585 -22.07 19.90 -24.07
C GLU A 585 -22.37 19.36 -22.68
#